data_14ff663c5be97bcf892f5f0898461156
#
_entry.id   14ff663c5be97bcf892f5f0898461156
#
_cell.length_a   1.000
_cell.length_b   1.000
_cell.length_c   1.000
_cell.angle_alpha   90.00
_cell.angle_beta   90.00
_cell.angle_gamma   90.00
#
_symmetry.space_group_name_H-M   'P 1'
#
loop_
_entity.id
_entity.type
_entity.pdbx_description
1 polymer ?
#
loop_
_entity_poly.entity_id
_entity_poly.type
_entity_poly.pdbx_seq_one_letter_code
_entity_poly.pdbx_strand_id
1 'polypeptide(L)'
;MVSRFPSARRGPAILSLALVLSCVIATASATDTDGIDFSELYEQAEFAAAAYRPEAEIRALAEERGYTLTLHHTLEATQVAFFLATGEAAKTQLISIRGTSNVVNAMLDISVKLKPDADTGLRLHEGFAAAAKQVFEEVKPLLLQGYRIRLTGHSLGGAVASILALYLDKAGFDLARVVTFGQPKFTNIAGAAEFRRIDLIRVVTPADLVPLLPPFDPLDIKDLDVYWHAGTEVVLLADTEYAVLDGIDSMLRATRFTRQTLSEENLAYHRMALYLEMIAPKTGGAVRVPYPTDFNIFNIFGG
;
A
#
# COMPACT_ATOMS: atom_id res chain seq x y z
N MET A 1 98.68 5.94 -22.05
CA MET A 1 97.86 5.09 -22.87
C MET A 1 96.46 5.14 -22.29
N VAL A 2 95.54 5.77 -22.98
CA VAL A 2 94.25 6.15 -22.52
C VAL A 2 93.22 5.09 -22.96
N SER A 3 92.51 4.39 -22.08
CA SER A 3 91.40 3.53 -22.42
C SER A 3 90.08 4.19 -21.98
N ARG A 4 89.21 4.44 -22.94
CA ARG A 4 87.88 5.02 -22.72
C ARG A 4 86.90 3.91 -22.47
N PHE A 5 86.12 4.06 -21.41
CA PHE A 5 84.88 3.25 -21.17
C PHE A 5 83.68 3.91 -21.81
N PRO A 6 82.78 3.14 -22.41
CA PRO A 6 81.53 3.69 -22.94
C PRO A 6 80.44 3.76 -21.85
N SER A 7 79.70 4.85 -21.86
CA SER A 7 78.57 5.14 -20.97
C SER A 7 77.31 4.33 -21.34
N ALA A 8 76.78 3.65 -20.36
CA ALA A 8 75.48 3.00 -20.44
C ALA A 8 74.33 4.03 -20.26
N ARG A 9 73.51 4.21 -21.27
CA ARG A 9 72.27 4.98 -21.20
C ARG A 9 71.17 4.13 -20.47
N ARG A 10 70.69 4.63 -19.34
CA ARG A 10 69.52 4.12 -18.68
C ARG A 10 68.27 4.72 -19.35
N GLY A 11 67.41 3.86 -19.96
CA GLY A 11 66.10 4.24 -20.44
C GLY A 11 65.07 4.30 -19.28
N PRO A 12 64.01 5.13 -19.38
CA PRO A 12 63.00 5.25 -18.30
C PRO A 12 62.09 4.04 -18.27
N ALA A 13 61.96 3.46 -17.06
CA ALA A 13 60.97 2.44 -16.78
C ALA A 13 59.59 3.10 -16.78
N ILE A 14 58.75 2.68 -17.74
CA ILE A 14 57.32 3.05 -17.81
C ILE A 14 56.59 2.16 -16.80
N LEU A 15 56.20 2.79 -15.70
CA LEU A 15 55.34 2.16 -14.67
C LEU A 15 53.90 2.23 -15.19
N SER A 16 53.41 1.14 -15.74
CA SER A 16 52.01 1.00 -16.15
C SER A 16 51.14 0.87 -14.90
N LEU A 17 50.50 1.95 -14.49
CA LEU A 17 49.50 1.99 -13.45
C LEU A 17 48.16 1.52 -14.06
N ALA A 18 47.81 0.25 -13.87
CA ALA A 18 46.52 -0.28 -14.25
C ALA A 18 45.48 0.27 -13.26
N LEU A 19 44.74 1.29 -13.67
CA LEU A 19 43.58 1.82 -12.96
C LEU A 19 42.41 0.84 -13.13
N VAL A 20 42.16 -0.04 -12.13
CA VAL A 20 40.96 -0.87 -12.07
C VAL A 20 39.78 0.06 -11.69
N LEU A 21 39.08 0.54 -12.70
CA LEU A 21 37.84 1.28 -12.53
C LEU A 21 36.73 0.26 -12.18
N SER A 22 36.53 0.02 -10.88
CA SER A 22 35.37 -0.72 -10.39
C SER A 22 34.12 0.11 -10.67
N CYS A 23 33.44 -0.21 -11.76
CA CYS A 23 32.12 0.35 -12.07
C CYS A 23 31.13 -0.28 -11.07
N VAL A 24 30.87 0.40 -9.96
CA VAL A 24 29.69 0.14 -9.13
C VAL A 24 28.50 0.60 -9.96
N ILE A 25 27.86 -0.35 -10.63
CA ILE A 25 26.55 -0.13 -11.24
C ILE A 25 25.58 0.00 -10.07
N ALA A 26 25.39 1.20 -9.57
CA ALA A 26 24.23 1.54 -8.79
C ALA A 26 23.03 1.35 -9.75
N THR A 27 22.28 0.28 -9.56
CA THR A 27 20.94 0.14 -10.15
C THR A 27 20.10 1.25 -9.54
N ALA A 28 20.04 2.41 -10.20
CA ALA A 28 19.05 3.41 -9.90
C ALA A 28 17.71 2.74 -10.13
N SER A 29 16.97 2.45 -9.07
CA SER A 29 15.55 2.15 -9.15
C SER A 29 14.93 3.32 -9.89
N ALA A 30 14.37 3.08 -11.07
CA ALA A 30 13.68 4.11 -11.82
C ALA A 30 12.45 4.49 -11.00
N THR A 31 12.55 5.54 -10.20
CA THR A 31 11.38 6.20 -9.64
C THR A 31 10.64 6.79 -10.83
N ASP A 32 9.47 6.24 -11.11
CA ASP A 32 8.56 6.82 -12.08
C ASP A 32 8.21 8.26 -11.63
N THR A 33 7.85 9.12 -12.58
CA THR A 33 7.53 10.54 -12.36
C THR A 33 6.42 10.77 -11.32
N ASP A 34 5.68 9.71 -10.95
CA ASP A 34 4.58 9.75 -9.96
C ASP A 34 4.99 9.31 -8.55
N GLY A 35 6.26 9.01 -8.30
CA GLY A 35 6.74 8.57 -6.98
C GLY A 35 6.29 7.15 -6.57
N ILE A 36 5.86 6.31 -7.53
CA ILE A 36 5.51 4.91 -7.30
C ILE A 36 6.77 4.05 -7.37
N ASP A 37 7.16 3.45 -6.25
CA ASP A 37 8.23 2.47 -6.17
C ASP A 37 7.65 1.06 -6.01
N PHE A 38 7.73 0.27 -7.08
CA PHE A 38 7.19 -1.09 -7.07
C PHE A 38 7.98 -2.05 -6.19
N SER A 39 9.23 -1.77 -5.86
CA SER A 39 9.99 -2.54 -4.87
C SER A 39 9.44 -2.30 -3.47
N GLU A 40 9.10 -1.06 -3.14
CA GLU A 40 8.40 -0.72 -1.89
C GLU A 40 6.99 -1.35 -1.85
N LEU A 41 6.22 -1.26 -2.95
CA LEU A 41 4.89 -1.87 -3.02
C LEU A 41 4.95 -3.38 -2.84
N TYR A 42 5.98 -4.05 -3.39
CA TYR A 42 6.17 -5.49 -3.23
C TYR A 42 6.47 -5.87 -1.78
N GLU A 43 7.41 -5.17 -1.13
CA GLU A 43 7.71 -5.35 0.30
C GLU A 43 6.46 -5.16 1.17
N GLN A 44 5.68 -4.11 0.92
CA GLN A 44 4.43 -3.86 1.63
C GLN A 44 3.39 -4.96 1.37
N ALA A 45 3.32 -5.51 0.15
CA ALA A 45 2.45 -6.62 -0.18
C ALA A 45 2.85 -7.91 0.55
N GLU A 46 4.15 -8.18 0.71
CA GLU A 46 4.64 -9.32 1.51
C GLU A 46 4.21 -9.19 2.97
N PHE A 47 4.35 -8.00 3.57
CA PHE A 47 3.89 -7.77 4.94
C PHE A 47 2.37 -7.85 5.08
N ALA A 48 1.60 -7.34 4.10
CA ALA A 48 0.14 -7.48 4.09
C ALA A 48 -0.29 -8.95 3.96
N ALA A 49 0.43 -9.75 3.16
CA ALA A 49 0.21 -11.20 3.04
C ALA A 49 0.62 -11.95 4.30
N ALA A 50 1.71 -11.55 4.95
CA ALA A 50 2.21 -12.17 6.18
C ALA A 50 1.22 -12.04 7.34
N ALA A 51 0.40 -10.99 7.38
CA ALA A 51 -0.61 -10.81 8.42
C ALA A 51 -1.67 -11.95 8.49
N TYR A 52 -1.74 -12.80 7.45
CA TYR A 52 -2.58 -14.00 7.42
C TYR A 52 -1.87 -15.28 7.89
N ARG A 53 -0.58 -15.20 8.21
CA ARG A 53 0.27 -16.34 8.55
C ARG A 53 0.47 -16.47 10.06
N PRO A 54 0.96 -17.64 10.53
CA PRO A 54 1.38 -17.82 11.91
C PRO A 54 2.49 -16.85 12.31
N GLU A 55 2.54 -16.48 13.59
CA GLU A 55 3.54 -15.53 14.13
C GLU A 55 4.98 -15.89 13.77
N ALA A 56 5.34 -17.17 13.75
CA ALA A 56 6.69 -17.61 13.42
C ALA A 56 7.09 -17.21 11.99
N GLU A 57 6.16 -17.26 11.04
CA GLU A 57 6.41 -16.85 9.65
C GLU A 57 6.45 -15.32 9.52
N ILE A 58 5.61 -14.58 10.28
CA ILE A 58 5.67 -13.12 10.36
C ILE A 58 7.02 -12.68 10.88
N ARG A 59 7.50 -13.31 11.94
CA ARG A 59 8.80 -13.03 12.56
C ARG A 59 9.95 -13.29 11.59
N ALA A 60 9.94 -14.41 10.89
CA ALA A 60 10.97 -14.76 9.91
C ALA A 60 11.04 -13.74 8.76
N LEU A 61 9.88 -13.34 8.21
CA LEU A 61 9.84 -12.29 7.18
C LEU A 61 10.33 -10.95 7.71
N ALA A 62 9.90 -10.55 8.92
CA ALA A 62 10.33 -9.30 9.53
C ALA A 62 11.86 -9.26 9.68
N GLU A 63 12.47 -10.32 10.21
CA GLU A 63 13.92 -10.44 10.35
C GLU A 63 14.64 -10.39 8.99
N GLU A 64 14.13 -11.09 7.98
CA GLU A 64 14.68 -11.04 6.61
C GLU A 64 14.69 -9.61 6.03
N ARG A 65 13.67 -8.81 6.35
CA ARG A 65 13.51 -7.42 5.91
C ARG A 65 14.16 -6.39 6.85
N GLY A 66 14.92 -6.83 7.87
CA GLY A 66 15.64 -5.97 8.82
C GLY A 66 14.75 -5.36 9.91
N TYR A 67 13.61 -5.97 10.19
CA TYR A 67 12.71 -5.61 11.29
C TYR A 67 12.73 -6.64 12.40
N THR A 68 12.40 -6.21 13.61
CA THR A 68 12.09 -7.10 14.74
C THR A 68 10.58 -7.06 14.99
N LEU A 69 9.93 -8.21 15.06
CA LEU A 69 8.52 -8.30 15.42
C LEU A 69 8.32 -7.84 16.87
N THR A 70 7.64 -6.70 17.04
CA THR A 70 7.40 -6.06 18.35
C THR A 70 6.09 -6.53 18.97
N LEU A 71 5.03 -6.67 18.18
CA LEU A 71 3.72 -7.12 18.62
C LEU A 71 3.05 -7.92 17.52
N HIS A 72 2.38 -9.02 17.88
CA HIS A 72 1.38 -9.70 17.05
C HIS A 72 0.16 -9.95 17.89
N HIS A 73 -0.99 -9.43 17.50
CA HIS A 73 -2.20 -9.48 18.30
C HIS A 73 -3.46 -9.65 17.44
N THR A 74 -4.49 -10.26 18.03
CA THR A 74 -5.83 -10.35 17.43
C THR A 74 -6.84 -9.75 18.42
N LEU A 75 -7.54 -8.72 17.98
CA LEU A 75 -8.58 -8.05 18.76
C LEU A 75 -9.79 -8.97 18.89
N GLU A 76 -10.18 -9.31 20.12
CA GLU A 76 -11.30 -10.25 20.38
C GLU A 76 -12.64 -9.73 19.86
N ALA A 77 -12.92 -8.44 20.05
CA ALA A 77 -14.21 -7.85 19.70
C ALA A 77 -14.45 -7.73 18.17
N THR A 78 -13.41 -7.43 17.41
CA THR A 78 -13.51 -7.18 15.95
C THR A 78 -12.89 -8.30 15.11
N GLN A 79 -12.20 -9.25 15.75
CA GLN A 79 -11.45 -10.34 15.10
C GLN A 79 -10.39 -9.84 14.10
N VAL A 80 -9.97 -8.57 14.22
CA VAL A 80 -8.91 -7.97 13.44
C VAL A 80 -7.57 -8.38 14.02
N ALA A 81 -6.75 -9.06 13.21
CA ALA A 81 -5.37 -9.37 13.56
C ALA A 81 -4.43 -8.33 12.95
N PHE A 82 -3.38 -8.00 13.65
CA PHE A 82 -2.36 -7.08 13.19
C PHE A 82 -1.00 -7.39 13.83
N PHE A 83 0.05 -6.83 13.27
CA PHE A 83 1.36 -6.85 13.90
C PHE A 83 2.06 -5.50 13.74
N LEU A 84 2.97 -5.24 14.68
CA LEU A 84 3.91 -4.13 14.68
C LEU A 84 5.33 -4.71 14.57
N ALA A 85 6.12 -4.22 13.64
CA ALA A 85 7.52 -4.57 13.50
C ALA A 85 8.39 -3.29 13.53
N THR A 86 9.55 -3.36 14.18
CA THR A 86 10.45 -2.22 14.39
C THR A 86 11.76 -2.43 13.65
N GLY A 87 12.11 -1.52 12.74
CA GLY A 87 13.35 -1.46 11.98
C GLY A 87 14.31 -0.41 12.57
N GLU A 88 15.20 -0.84 13.44
CA GLU A 88 16.11 0.04 14.18
C GLU A 88 17.05 0.83 13.26
N ALA A 89 17.62 0.16 12.24
CA ALA A 89 18.58 0.78 11.33
C ALA A 89 17.96 1.89 10.48
N ALA A 90 16.73 1.69 10.03
CA ALA A 90 15.99 2.65 9.22
C ALA A 90 15.18 3.64 10.07
N LYS A 91 15.09 3.45 11.38
CA LYS A 91 14.19 4.17 12.29
C LYS A 91 12.76 4.20 11.76
N THR A 92 12.24 3.03 11.42
CA THR A 92 10.88 2.85 10.92
C THR A 92 10.14 1.83 11.76
N GLN A 93 8.84 2.03 11.91
CA GLN A 93 7.93 1.04 12.46
C GLN A 93 6.87 0.72 11.42
N LEU A 94 6.64 -0.57 11.19
CA LEU A 94 5.66 -1.07 10.24
C LEU A 94 4.48 -1.67 10.99
N ILE A 95 3.28 -1.23 10.68
CA ILE A 95 2.03 -1.82 11.16
C ILE A 95 1.33 -2.49 9.97
N SER A 96 1.09 -3.79 10.07
CA SER A 96 0.35 -4.53 9.05
C SER A 96 -0.94 -5.09 9.63
N ILE A 97 -2.05 -4.84 8.94
CA ILE A 97 -3.39 -5.21 9.42
C ILE A 97 -4.01 -6.23 8.48
N ARG A 98 -4.40 -7.37 9.04
CA ARG A 98 -5.06 -8.45 8.32
C ARG A 98 -6.51 -8.07 7.99
N GLY A 99 -6.96 -8.43 6.79
CA GLY A 99 -8.38 -8.47 6.48
C GLY A 99 -9.11 -9.64 7.15
N THR A 100 -10.40 -9.76 6.89
CA THR A 100 -11.18 -10.91 7.36
C THR A 100 -10.89 -12.16 6.55
N SER A 101 -10.93 -13.32 7.20
CA SER A 101 -10.87 -14.62 6.52
C SER A 101 -12.19 -14.97 5.83
N ASN A 102 -13.30 -14.38 6.28
CA ASN A 102 -14.63 -14.56 5.70
C ASN A 102 -15.04 -13.32 4.89
N VAL A 103 -14.41 -13.16 3.73
CA VAL A 103 -14.59 -11.98 2.87
C VAL A 103 -16.05 -11.86 2.40
N VAL A 104 -16.74 -12.97 2.10
CA VAL A 104 -18.14 -12.94 1.62
C VAL A 104 -19.06 -12.28 2.65
N ASN A 105 -19.02 -12.74 3.89
CA ASN A 105 -19.88 -12.20 4.94
C ASN A 105 -19.51 -10.75 5.28
N ALA A 106 -18.22 -10.45 5.33
CA ALA A 106 -17.78 -9.07 5.55
C ALA A 106 -18.23 -8.11 4.43
N MET A 107 -18.31 -8.61 3.19
CA MET A 107 -18.79 -7.81 2.05
C MET A 107 -20.32 -7.59 2.12
N LEU A 108 -21.09 -8.53 2.63
CA LEU A 108 -22.53 -8.35 2.85
C LEU A 108 -22.79 -7.32 3.97
N ASP A 109 -21.92 -7.27 4.98
CA ASP A 109 -22.03 -6.35 6.11
C ASP A 109 -21.46 -4.94 5.80
N ILE A 110 -20.77 -4.78 4.66
CA ILE A 110 -20.10 -3.52 4.29
C ILE A 110 -21.08 -2.39 3.92
N SER A 111 -22.35 -2.70 3.76
CA SER A 111 -23.43 -1.74 3.46
C SER A 111 -23.83 -0.88 4.67
N VAL A 112 -23.04 -0.89 5.74
CA VAL A 112 -23.28 -0.07 6.94
C VAL A 112 -23.11 1.41 6.61
N LYS A 113 -24.07 2.24 7.08
CA LYS A 113 -24.01 3.69 6.89
C LYS A 113 -22.79 4.31 7.54
N LEU A 114 -22.23 5.34 6.92
CA LEU A 114 -21.20 6.17 7.51
C LEU A 114 -21.72 6.85 8.79
N LYS A 115 -20.90 6.83 9.85
CA LYS A 115 -21.22 7.53 11.10
C LYS A 115 -20.15 8.57 11.42
N PRO A 116 -20.53 9.67 12.09
CA PRO A 116 -19.55 10.60 12.62
C PRO A 116 -18.62 9.90 13.61
N ASP A 117 -17.31 9.98 13.34
CA ASP A 117 -16.29 9.51 14.26
C ASP A 117 -15.95 10.60 15.27
N ALA A 118 -15.96 10.25 16.56
CA ALA A 118 -15.80 11.23 17.63
C ALA A 118 -14.40 11.86 17.68
N ASP A 119 -13.36 11.11 17.31
CA ASP A 119 -11.97 11.58 17.38
C ASP A 119 -11.58 12.46 16.19
N THR A 120 -12.19 12.23 15.03
CA THR A 120 -11.83 12.95 13.79
C THR A 120 -12.90 13.93 13.33
N GLY A 121 -14.16 13.74 13.73
CA GLY A 121 -15.31 14.48 13.23
C GLY A 121 -15.73 14.08 11.81
N LEU A 122 -15.03 13.13 11.19
CA LEU A 122 -15.31 12.66 9.84
C LEU A 122 -16.38 11.57 9.84
N ARG A 123 -17.05 11.40 8.71
CA ARG A 123 -17.96 10.29 8.51
C ARG A 123 -17.20 9.08 8.03
N LEU A 124 -17.10 8.07 8.87
CA LEU A 124 -16.35 6.83 8.63
C LEU A 124 -17.27 5.61 8.71
N HIS A 125 -16.87 4.53 8.06
CA HIS A 125 -17.50 3.22 8.25
C HIS A 125 -17.30 2.77 9.71
N GLU A 126 -18.40 2.62 10.46
CA GLU A 126 -18.39 2.41 11.92
C GLU A 126 -17.50 1.24 12.35
N GLY A 127 -17.64 0.08 11.69
CA GLY A 127 -16.87 -1.11 12.06
C GLY A 127 -15.37 -0.95 11.80
N PHE A 128 -14.98 -0.30 10.70
CA PHE A 128 -13.56 -0.06 10.41
C PHE A 128 -12.96 0.98 11.36
N ALA A 129 -13.71 2.02 11.71
CA ALA A 129 -13.28 3.03 12.67
C ALA A 129 -13.11 2.44 14.07
N ALA A 130 -14.05 1.60 14.53
CA ALA A 130 -13.96 0.92 15.81
C ALA A 130 -12.73 0.01 15.89
N ALA A 131 -12.46 -0.77 14.82
CA ALA A 131 -11.27 -1.61 14.77
C ALA A 131 -9.97 -0.77 14.75
N ALA A 132 -9.93 0.29 13.94
CA ALA A 132 -8.76 1.20 13.88
C ALA A 132 -8.47 1.85 15.24
N LYS A 133 -9.51 2.24 15.98
CA LYS A 133 -9.38 2.79 17.32
C LYS A 133 -8.76 1.80 18.29
N GLN A 134 -9.22 0.54 18.25
CA GLN A 134 -8.65 -0.50 19.11
C GLN A 134 -7.18 -0.77 18.76
N VAL A 135 -6.84 -0.89 17.46
CA VAL A 135 -5.44 -1.03 17.04
C VAL A 135 -4.60 0.16 17.51
N PHE A 136 -5.13 1.39 17.39
CA PHE A 136 -4.44 2.60 17.84
C PHE A 136 -4.09 2.55 19.34
N GLU A 137 -5.02 2.16 20.19
CA GLU A 137 -4.78 2.06 21.64
C GLU A 137 -3.70 1.00 21.97
N GLU A 138 -3.69 -0.12 21.22
CA GLU A 138 -2.70 -1.18 21.41
C GLU A 138 -1.29 -0.79 20.94
N VAL A 139 -1.18 -0.13 19.78
CA VAL A 139 0.14 0.20 19.21
C VAL A 139 0.74 1.46 19.80
N LYS A 140 -0.08 2.45 20.17
CA LYS A 140 0.39 3.77 20.63
C LYS A 140 1.45 3.72 21.72
N PRO A 141 1.34 2.90 22.78
CA PRO A 141 2.37 2.82 23.82
C PRO A 141 3.69 2.18 23.36
N LEU A 142 3.69 1.52 22.18
CA LEU A 142 4.85 0.84 21.61
C LEU A 142 5.52 1.63 20.50
N LEU A 143 4.93 2.77 20.09
CA LEU A 143 5.49 3.62 19.05
C LEU A 143 6.66 4.45 19.61
N LEU A 144 7.75 4.46 18.87
CA LEU A 144 9.00 5.09 19.26
C LEU A 144 9.09 6.52 18.69
N GLN A 145 9.48 7.45 19.54
CA GLN A 145 9.68 8.82 19.12
C GLN A 145 10.86 8.94 18.12
N GLY A 146 10.66 9.69 17.04
CA GLY A 146 11.66 9.86 15.98
C GLY A 146 11.73 8.71 14.99
N TYR A 147 10.77 7.77 15.07
CA TYR A 147 10.59 6.73 14.05
C TYR A 147 9.46 7.13 13.10
N ARG A 148 9.63 6.82 11.83
CA ARG A 148 8.59 7.00 10.82
C ARG A 148 7.71 5.75 10.76
N ILE A 149 6.40 5.94 10.66
CA ILE A 149 5.44 4.83 10.67
C ILE A 149 5.00 4.52 9.24
N ARG A 150 5.15 3.26 8.84
CA ARG A 150 4.59 2.67 7.61
C ARG A 150 3.38 1.84 7.98
N LEU A 151 2.32 1.94 7.19
CA LEU A 151 1.12 1.13 7.40
C LEU A 151 0.79 0.35 6.14
N THR A 152 0.36 -0.89 6.33
CA THR A 152 -0.14 -1.71 5.24
C THR A 152 -1.32 -2.57 5.69
N GLY A 153 -2.10 -3.03 4.73
CA GLY A 153 -3.21 -3.94 4.99
C GLY A 153 -3.93 -4.34 3.72
N HIS A 154 -4.60 -5.48 3.80
CA HIS A 154 -5.35 -6.05 2.69
C HIS A 154 -6.84 -6.08 3.02
N SER A 155 -7.71 -5.84 2.03
CA SER A 155 -9.17 -5.92 2.21
C SER A 155 -9.64 -4.94 3.31
N LEU A 156 -10.49 -5.41 4.22
CA LEU A 156 -10.88 -4.70 5.45
C LEU A 156 -9.65 -4.15 6.20
N GLY A 157 -8.56 -4.90 6.30
CA GLY A 157 -7.33 -4.45 6.95
C GLY A 157 -6.72 -3.21 6.30
N GLY A 158 -6.89 -3.04 5.00
CA GLY A 158 -6.50 -1.82 4.29
C GLY A 158 -7.33 -0.60 4.70
N ALA A 159 -8.64 -0.75 4.85
CA ALA A 159 -9.52 0.32 5.33
C ALA A 159 -9.19 0.70 6.79
N VAL A 160 -8.95 -0.30 7.64
CA VAL A 160 -8.53 -0.08 9.05
C VAL A 160 -7.17 0.60 9.10
N ALA A 161 -6.19 0.19 8.28
CA ALA A 161 -4.86 0.82 8.20
C ALA A 161 -4.95 2.29 7.78
N SER A 162 -5.82 2.61 6.83
CA SER A 162 -6.04 3.98 6.39
C SER A 162 -6.62 4.86 7.50
N ILE A 163 -7.64 4.37 8.21
CA ILE A 163 -8.24 5.12 9.33
C ILE A 163 -7.23 5.24 10.48
N LEU A 164 -6.47 4.19 10.78
CA LEU A 164 -5.40 4.22 11.78
C LEU A 164 -4.36 5.29 11.44
N ALA A 165 -3.97 5.42 10.16
CA ALA A 165 -3.06 6.48 9.72
C ALA A 165 -3.61 7.87 10.07
N LEU A 166 -4.91 8.11 9.90
CA LEU A 166 -5.53 9.38 10.27
C LEU A 166 -5.46 9.63 11.79
N TYR A 167 -5.69 8.60 12.62
CA TYR A 167 -5.55 8.74 14.09
C TYR A 167 -4.11 9.03 14.50
N LEU A 168 -3.14 8.34 13.89
CA LEU A 168 -1.72 8.55 14.16
C LEU A 168 -1.25 9.95 13.74
N ASP A 169 -1.65 10.40 12.55
CA ASP A 169 -1.36 11.75 12.06
C ASP A 169 -1.91 12.83 13.01
N LYS A 170 -3.18 12.71 13.43
CA LYS A 170 -3.79 13.60 14.41
C LYS A 170 -3.12 13.57 15.78
N ALA A 171 -2.55 12.44 16.16
CA ALA A 171 -1.78 12.28 17.40
C ALA A 171 -0.34 12.80 17.28
N GLY A 172 0.08 13.28 16.11
CA GLY A 172 1.39 13.90 15.86
C GLY A 172 2.51 12.91 15.56
N PHE A 173 2.18 11.69 15.15
CA PHE A 173 3.19 10.72 14.69
C PHE A 173 3.62 11.00 13.26
N ASP A 174 4.90 10.74 12.95
CA ASP A 174 5.46 10.91 11.61
C ASP A 174 5.12 9.69 10.73
N LEU A 175 4.24 9.90 9.76
CA LEU A 175 3.85 8.86 8.80
C LEU A 175 4.81 8.87 7.60
N ALA A 176 5.33 7.70 7.24
CA ALA A 176 6.12 7.54 6.03
C ALA A 176 5.21 7.35 4.81
N ARG A 177 4.48 6.25 4.76
CA ARG A 177 3.55 5.90 3.68
C ARG A 177 2.54 4.86 4.16
N VAL A 178 1.35 4.91 3.58
CA VAL A 178 0.29 3.91 3.75
C VAL A 178 0.08 3.21 2.40
N VAL A 179 0.26 1.90 2.35
CA VAL A 179 0.01 1.10 1.14
C VAL A 179 -1.03 0.04 1.44
N THR A 180 -2.11 0.03 0.70
CA THR A 180 -3.21 -0.91 0.91
C THR A 180 -3.50 -1.72 -0.35
N PHE A 181 -4.00 -2.93 -0.17
CA PHE A 181 -4.28 -3.87 -1.25
C PHE A 181 -5.76 -4.28 -1.21
N GLY A 182 -6.47 -4.12 -2.32
CA GLY A 182 -7.87 -4.51 -2.39
C GLY A 182 -8.78 -3.80 -1.38
N GLN A 183 -8.45 -2.59 -0.97
CA GLN A 183 -9.14 -1.85 0.08
C GLN A 183 -10.53 -1.37 -0.36
N PRO A 184 -11.61 -1.65 0.41
CA PRO A 184 -12.92 -1.06 0.17
C PRO A 184 -12.98 0.42 0.54
N LYS A 185 -14.02 1.12 0.10
CA LYS A 185 -14.32 2.49 0.51
C LYS A 185 -14.70 2.53 1.99
N PHE A 186 -14.30 3.58 2.71
CA PHE A 186 -14.50 3.66 4.15
C PHE A 186 -14.95 5.04 4.66
N THR A 187 -15.04 6.02 3.78
CA THR A 187 -15.40 7.40 4.11
C THR A 187 -16.18 8.05 2.98
N ASN A 188 -16.68 9.26 3.18
CA ASN A 188 -17.33 10.07 2.14
C ASN A 188 -16.35 11.05 1.47
N ILE A 189 -16.87 11.90 0.58
CA ILE A 189 -16.10 12.92 -0.14
C ILE A 189 -15.34 13.87 0.79
N ALA A 190 -15.99 14.33 1.87
CA ALA A 190 -15.38 15.23 2.84
C ALA A 190 -14.26 14.53 3.61
N GLY A 191 -14.48 13.28 4.04
CA GLY A 191 -13.44 12.49 4.68
C GLY A 191 -12.28 12.18 3.75
N ALA A 192 -12.54 11.81 2.49
CA ALA A 192 -11.49 11.56 1.50
C ALA A 192 -10.57 12.78 1.28
N ALA A 193 -11.12 14.00 1.38
CA ALA A 193 -10.35 15.22 1.25
C ALA A 193 -9.29 15.38 2.37
N GLU A 194 -9.57 14.90 3.58
CA GLU A 194 -8.63 14.95 4.70
C GLU A 194 -7.41 14.04 4.49
N PHE A 195 -7.56 12.99 3.69
CA PHE A 195 -6.45 12.08 3.37
C PHE A 195 -5.45 12.65 2.35
N ARG A 196 -5.70 13.83 1.75
CA ARG A 196 -4.73 14.43 0.80
C ARG A 196 -3.37 14.76 1.43
N ARG A 197 -3.30 14.90 2.75
CA ARG A 197 -2.04 15.12 3.48
C ARG A 197 -1.31 13.84 3.88
N ILE A 198 -1.96 12.69 3.72
CA ILE A 198 -1.41 11.36 4.00
C ILE A 198 -1.01 10.74 2.67
N ASP A 199 0.24 10.28 2.58
CA ASP A 199 0.73 9.54 1.40
C ASP A 199 0.10 8.14 1.41
N LEU A 200 -1.13 8.04 0.89
CA LEU A 200 -1.94 6.83 0.82
C LEU A 200 -2.00 6.32 -0.62
N ILE A 201 -1.44 5.15 -0.84
CA ILE A 201 -1.51 4.40 -2.10
C ILE A 201 -2.42 3.19 -1.92
N ARG A 202 -3.44 3.08 -2.78
CA ARG A 202 -4.34 1.93 -2.86
C ARG A 202 -4.00 1.11 -4.09
N VAL A 203 -3.44 -0.06 -3.89
CA VAL A 203 -3.12 -0.99 -4.97
C VAL A 203 -4.33 -1.88 -5.25
N VAL A 204 -4.75 -1.94 -6.50
CA VAL A 204 -5.93 -2.69 -6.94
C VAL A 204 -5.65 -3.47 -8.23
N THR A 205 -6.44 -4.51 -8.49
CA THR A 205 -6.46 -5.20 -9.79
C THR A 205 -7.77 -4.92 -10.52
N PRO A 206 -7.83 -4.98 -11.86
CA PRO A 206 -9.06 -4.72 -12.61
C PRO A 206 -10.21 -5.66 -12.26
N ALA A 207 -9.90 -6.90 -11.90
CA ALA A 207 -10.89 -7.95 -11.63
C ALA A 207 -11.31 -8.05 -10.16
N ASP A 208 -10.61 -7.38 -9.24
CA ASP A 208 -10.99 -7.33 -7.83
C ASP A 208 -12.15 -6.36 -7.62
N LEU A 209 -13.29 -6.89 -7.16
CA LEU A 209 -14.51 -6.12 -6.93
C LEU A 209 -14.57 -5.46 -5.55
N VAL A 210 -13.74 -5.90 -4.59
CA VAL A 210 -13.76 -5.39 -3.22
C VAL A 210 -13.45 -3.89 -3.14
N PRO A 211 -12.48 -3.34 -3.88
CA PRO A 211 -12.26 -1.89 -3.91
C PRO A 211 -13.44 -1.07 -4.39
N LEU A 212 -14.39 -1.69 -5.13
CA LEU A 212 -15.56 -0.98 -5.65
C LEU A 212 -16.68 -0.84 -4.60
N LEU A 213 -16.56 -1.56 -3.48
CA LEU A 213 -17.55 -1.60 -2.40
C LEU A 213 -17.36 -0.47 -1.37
N PRO A 214 -18.46 -0.04 -0.70
CA PRO A 214 -19.85 -0.26 -1.07
C PRO A 214 -20.17 0.30 -2.46
N PRO A 215 -21.15 -0.28 -3.17
CA PRO A 215 -21.58 0.26 -4.45
C PRO A 215 -22.15 1.69 -4.28
N PHE A 216 -22.13 2.44 -5.35
CA PHE A 216 -22.74 3.76 -5.38
C PHE A 216 -24.29 3.61 -5.30
N ASP A 217 -24.89 4.19 -4.26
CA ASP A 217 -26.34 4.32 -4.15
C ASP A 217 -26.76 5.76 -4.50
N PRO A 218 -27.54 5.98 -5.57
CA PRO A 218 -28.05 7.32 -5.91
C PRO A 218 -28.91 7.95 -4.82
N LEU A 219 -29.47 7.17 -3.91
CA LEU A 219 -30.27 7.67 -2.79
C LEU A 219 -29.41 8.34 -1.71
N ASP A 220 -28.13 7.92 -1.58
CA ASP A 220 -27.20 8.50 -0.63
C ASP A 220 -26.73 9.91 -1.02
N ILE A 221 -26.97 10.35 -2.27
CA ILE A 221 -26.64 11.71 -2.74
C ILE A 221 -27.39 12.77 -1.92
N LYS A 222 -28.62 12.48 -1.49
CA LYS A 222 -29.44 13.44 -0.74
C LYS A 222 -28.84 13.80 0.62
N ASP A 223 -28.12 12.86 1.22
CA ASP A 223 -27.54 13.02 2.55
C ASP A 223 -26.03 13.35 2.49
N LEU A 224 -25.43 13.53 1.31
CA LEU A 224 -24.00 13.71 1.08
C LEU A 224 -23.13 12.57 1.67
N ASP A 225 -23.72 11.41 1.88
CA ASP A 225 -23.09 10.23 2.50
C ASP A 225 -22.58 9.20 1.49
N VAL A 226 -22.37 9.63 0.26
CA VAL A 226 -21.80 8.78 -0.77
C VAL A 226 -20.39 8.34 -0.38
N TYR A 227 -20.20 7.03 -0.32
CA TYR A 227 -18.87 6.46 -0.11
C TYR A 227 -17.89 6.88 -1.19
N TRP A 228 -16.72 7.35 -0.78
CA TRP A 228 -15.70 7.88 -1.67
C TRP A 228 -14.32 7.24 -1.43
N HIS A 229 -13.51 7.22 -2.47
CA HIS A 229 -12.13 6.77 -2.35
C HIS A 229 -11.21 7.88 -1.82
N ALA A 230 -10.34 7.51 -0.87
CA ALA A 230 -9.23 8.35 -0.40
C ALA A 230 -7.92 7.87 -1.02
N GLY A 231 -6.97 8.79 -1.19
CA GLY A 231 -5.62 8.49 -1.69
C GLY A 231 -5.55 8.18 -3.19
N THR A 232 -4.35 7.87 -3.66
CA THR A 232 -4.03 7.53 -5.05
C THR A 232 -4.29 6.05 -5.31
N GLU A 233 -4.93 5.72 -6.43
CA GLU A 233 -5.18 4.35 -6.84
C GLU A 233 -4.16 3.91 -7.89
N VAL A 234 -3.43 2.83 -7.60
CA VAL A 234 -2.54 2.14 -8.52
C VAL A 234 -3.21 0.88 -9.01
N VAL A 235 -3.58 0.85 -10.29
CA VAL A 235 -4.21 -0.30 -10.94
C VAL A 235 -3.14 -1.16 -11.57
N LEU A 236 -2.97 -2.37 -11.06
CA LEU A 236 -2.04 -3.36 -11.64
C LEU A 236 -2.64 -3.93 -12.92
N LEU A 237 -1.94 -3.77 -14.03
CA LEU A 237 -2.30 -4.33 -15.33
C LEU A 237 -1.39 -5.52 -15.66
N ALA A 238 -1.49 -6.07 -16.88
CA ALA A 238 -0.68 -7.21 -17.29
C ALA A 238 0.82 -6.87 -17.31
N ASP A 239 1.65 -7.86 -17.11
CA ASP A 239 3.11 -7.78 -17.19
C ASP A 239 3.69 -6.61 -16.36
N THR A 240 4.39 -5.67 -17.01
CA THR A 240 5.00 -4.50 -16.35
C THR A 240 4.09 -3.27 -16.33
N GLU A 241 2.90 -3.35 -16.92
CA GLU A 241 2.01 -2.20 -17.06
C GLU A 241 1.21 -1.90 -15.79
N TYR A 242 0.98 -0.61 -15.54
CA TYR A 242 0.10 -0.13 -14.49
C TYR A 242 -0.55 1.20 -14.89
N ALA A 243 -1.62 1.58 -14.19
CA ALA A 243 -2.24 2.89 -14.32
C ALA A 243 -2.38 3.55 -12.94
N VAL A 244 -2.40 4.88 -12.93
CA VAL A 244 -2.63 5.67 -11.73
C VAL A 244 -3.91 6.47 -11.91
N LEU A 245 -4.83 6.32 -10.96
CA LEU A 245 -6.10 7.02 -10.91
C LEU A 245 -6.22 7.79 -9.59
N ASP A 246 -6.81 8.96 -9.62
CA ASP A 246 -7.14 9.72 -8.43
C ASP A 246 -8.57 10.28 -8.51
N GLY A 247 -9.07 10.74 -7.37
CA GLY A 247 -10.33 11.48 -7.27
C GLY A 247 -11.46 10.89 -8.12
N ILE A 248 -11.85 11.61 -9.17
CA ILE A 248 -13.00 11.27 -10.02
C ILE A 248 -12.75 10.00 -10.83
N ASP A 249 -11.55 9.81 -11.38
CA ASP A 249 -11.25 8.65 -12.24
C ASP A 249 -11.34 7.34 -11.47
N SER A 250 -10.85 7.32 -10.23
CA SER A 250 -11.01 6.18 -9.32
C SER A 250 -12.50 5.89 -9.02
N MET A 251 -13.32 6.92 -8.83
CA MET A 251 -14.76 6.77 -8.62
C MET A 251 -15.50 6.31 -9.88
N LEU A 252 -15.10 6.78 -11.07
CA LEU A 252 -15.65 6.31 -12.34
C LEU A 252 -15.38 4.82 -12.55
N ARG A 253 -14.19 4.33 -12.20
CA ARG A 253 -13.90 2.90 -12.18
C ARG A 253 -14.87 2.16 -11.23
N ALA A 254 -15.13 2.73 -10.06
CA ALA A 254 -16.02 2.12 -9.06
C ALA A 254 -17.48 2.04 -9.51
N THR A 255 -17.96 2.91 -10.41
CA THR A 255 -19.35 2.84 -10.93
C THR A 255 -19.60 1.67 -11.87
N ARG A 256 -18.56 0.99 -12.37
CA ARG A 256 -18.71 -0.20 -13.22
C ARG A 256 -19.27 -1.42 -12.48
N PHE A 257 -19.30 -1.37 -11.14
CA PHE A 257 -19.75 -2.47 -10.30
C PHE A 257 -21.27 -2.80 -10.43
N THR A 258 -22.11 -1.91 -10.91
CA THR A 258 -23.58 -2.04 -10.90
C THR A 258 -24.13 -3.27 -11.64
N ARG A 259 -23.30 -4.03 -12.37
CA ARG A 259 -23.71 -5.18 -13.18
C ARG A 259 -23.11 -6.52 -12.79
N GLN A 260 -22.20 -6.55 -11.81
CA GLN A 260 -21.54 -7.80 -11.38
C GLN A 260 -21.96 -8.16 -9.97
N THR A 261 -22.44 -9.39 -9.79
CA THR A 261 -22.71 -9.93 -8.44
C THR A 261 -21.43 -10.47 -7.81
N LEU A 262 -21.28 -10.26 -6.50
CA LEU A 262 -20.22 -10.91 -5.75
C LEU A 262 -20.41 -12.44 -5.82
N SER A 263 -19.43 -13.12 -6.36
CA SER A 263 -19.37 -14.58 -6.46
C SER A 263 -18.03 -15.09 -5.87
N GLU A 264 -17.99 -16.36 -5.52
CA GLU A 264 -16.73 -16.98 -5.07
C GLU A 264 -15.62 -16.88 -6.13
N GLU A 265 -15.98 -16.93 -7.42
CA GLU A 265 -15.05 -16.73 -8.53
C GLU A 265 -14.45 -15.32 -8.53
N ASN A 266 -15.27 -14.29 -8.31
CA ASN A 266 -14.81 -12.91 -8.24
C ASN A 266 -13.89 -12.66 -7.03
N LEU A 267 -14.11 -13.40 -5.93
CA LEU A 267 -13.26 -13.33 -4.74
C LEU A 267 -11.88 -14.00 -4.94
N ALA A 268 -11.74 -14.86 -5.97
CA ALA A 268 -10.41 -15.40 -6.32
C ALA A 268 -9.44 -14.29 -6.73
N TYR A 269 -9.94 -13.20 -7.30
CA TYR A 269 -9.15 -12.03 -7.68
C TYR A 269 -8.77 -11.12 -6.51
N HIS A 270 -9.36 -11.35 -5.33
CA HIS A 270 -9.11 -10.58 -4.11
C HIS A 270 -8.00 -11.18 -3.23
N ARG A 271 -7.21 -12.13 -3.72
CA ARG A 271 -6.18 -12.81 -2.92
C ARG A 271 -4.84 -12.08 -2.98
N MET A 272 -4.16 -11.93 -1.84
CA MET A 272 -2.83 -11.33 -1.78
C MET A 272 -1.81 -12.02 -2.69
N ALA A 273 -1.96 -13.34 -2.93
CA ALA A 273 -1.10 -14.05 -3.87
C ALA A 273 -1.14 -13.44 -5.28
N LEU A 274 -2.33 -13.05 -5.76
CA LEU A 274 -2.47 -12.40 -7.07
C LEU A 274 -1.82 -11.01 -7.08
N TYR A 275 -1.97 -10.24 -6.00
CA TYR A 275 -1.32 -8.92 -5.87
C TYR A 275 0.20 -9.05 -5.95
N LEU A 276 0.79 -10.00 -5.20
CA LEU A 276 2.22 -10.28 -5.25
C LEU A 276 2.67 -10.71 -6.66
N GLU A 277 1.94 -11.62 -7.31
CA GLU A 277 2.21 -12.06 -8.67
C GLU A 277 2.20 -10.90 -9.67
N MET A 278 1.23 -10.01 -9.57
CA MET A 278 1.10 -8.86 -10.48
C MET A 278 2.09 -7.71 -10.18
N ILE A 279 2.55 -7.57 -8.95
CA ILE A 279 3.57 -6.55 -8.60
C ILE A 279 4.97 -7.01 -9.00
N ALA A 280 5.31 -8.30 -8.83
CA ALA A 280 6.65 -8.84 -9.02
C ALA A 280 7.31 -8.45 -10.35
N PRO A 281 6.68 -8.56 -11.54
CA PRO A 281 7.32 -8.18 -12.80
C PRO A 281 7.58 -6.66 -12.92
N LYS A 282 6.89 -5.84 -12.13
CA LYS A 282 7.02 -4.38 -12.14
C LYS A 282 8.21 -3.87 -11.32
N THR A 283 8.76 -4.69 -10.44
CA THR A 283 9.94 -4.32 -9.62
C THR A 283 11.21 -4.12 -10.46
N GLY A 284 11.30 -4.77 -11.62
CA GLY A 284 12.41 -4.66 -12.57
C GLY A 284 12.26 -3.54 -13.61
N GLY A 285 11.13 -2.85 -13.62
CA GLY A 285 10.82 -1.77 -14.55
C GLY A 285 9.33 -1.75 -14.87
N ALA A 286 8.63 -0.76 -14.33
CA ALA A 286 7.19 -0.57 -14.52
C ALA A 286 6.90 0.43 -15.65
N VAL A 287 5.80 0.21 -16.37
CA VAL A 287 5.35 1.07 -17.47
C VAL A 287 3.98 1.62 -17.17
N ARG A 288 3.89 2.94 -16.94
CA ARG A 288 2.60 3.61 -16.79
C ARG A 288 1.87 3.72 -18.11
N VAL A 289 0.61 3.29 -18.14
CA VAL A 289 -0.28 3.41 -19.28
C VAL A 289 -1.58 4.10 -18.89
N PRO A 290 -2.30 4.76 -19.81
CA PRO A 290 -3.62 5.29 -19.54
C PRO A 290 -4.58 4.14 -19.19
N TYR A 291 -5.36 4.30 -18.11
CA TYR A 291 -6.43 3.36 -17.81
C TYR A 291 -7.61 3.63 -18.74
N PRO A 292 -8.13 2.64 -19.48
CA PRO A 292 -9.25 2.86 -20.39
C PRO A 292 -10.52 3.17 -19.58
N THR A 293 -10.82 4.43 -19.44
CA THR A 293 -12.07 4.94 -18.89
C THR A 293 -13.05 5.16 -20.03
N ASP A 294 -13.75 4.12 -20.47
CA ASP A 294 -14.91 4.29 -21.35
C ASP A 294 -16.04 4.93 -20.54
N PHE A 295 -15.99 6.25 -20.46
CA PHE A 295 -17.04 7.03 -19.80
C PHE A 295 -18.25 7.15 -20.72
N ASN A 296 -19.23 6.30 -20.53
CA ASN A 296 -20.53 6.46 -21.15
C ASN A 296 -21.55 6.91 -20.11
N ILE A 297 -21.84 8.23 -20.06
CA ILE A 297 -22.84 8.85 -19.19
C ILE A 297 -24.20 8.15 -19.29
N PHE A 298 -24.54 7.62 -20.48
CA PHE A 298 -25.81 6.89 -20.70
C PHE A 298 -25.90 5.57 -19.92
N ASN A 299 -24.77 5.01 -19.44
CA ASN A 299 -24.79 3.80 -18.61
C ASN A 299 -25.15 4.07 -17.15
N ILE A 300 -25.12 5.32 -16.68
CA ILE A 300 -25.47 5.72 -15.30
C ILE A 300 -26.98 5.95 -15.17
N PHE A 301 -27.64 6.45 -16.23
CA PHE A 301 -29.03 6.89 -16.19
C PHE A 301 -29.98 6.07 -17.10
N GLY A 302 -29.49 5.04 -17.77
CA GLY A 302 -30.22 4.23 -18.73
C GLY A 302 -30.19 2.75 -18.41
N GLY A 303 -31.09 2.31 -17.49
CA GLY A 303 -31.40 0.90 -17.27
C GLY A 303 -32.82 0.76 -16.77
#